data_72a94a21015c90ba60876af717461f39
#
_entry.id   72a94a21015c90ba60876af717461f39
#
_cell.length_a   1.000
_cell.length_b   1.000
_cell.length_c   1.000
_cell.angle_alpha   90.00
_cell.angle_beta   90.00
_cell.angle_gamma   90.00
#
_symmetry.space_group_name_H-M   'P 1'
#
loop_
_entity.id
_entity.type
_entity.pdbx_description
1 polymer ?
#
loop_
_entity_poly.entity_id
_entity_poly.type
_entity_poly.pdbx_seq_one_letter_code
_entity_poly.pdbx_strand_id
1 'polypeptide(L)'
;MDNNKTPNPPEETHNLLTTVFFLYPPYLKKKFHLDKEDEKEILQSFSVCNVTIDFFVSLFSLVLGIYYLTKFMVEQPETMASREYYLEYLYAFIAYLLLIAGTSLTIVCSSIRFIVKRPKPYLERFCNLFLPLLLLSVATLFLFENGRHGEMNEPGAISPAIFWLAVVAITQCAHYVEESIVLLAGTIDIITCISIIQVKWGISQFHQYIIIVIGFFFFTVFFHNLIYAFFCQEHYITVRNKELSVQAIYDPLTYCQNRAGLSEYLKRLPTSNKTMALVMFDIDSFKLYNDQFSHKAGDEVLTKIAQAIKDLYRNKPDIPFFRYGGDEFLLFYDIDNEKELANELGKLKQAIVTLDLVAPKGAPAPYCTISIGSVFFSTYDASFDEVFNRVDASLYNSKNFGKNHISIGNKIIDPRGDAPIDKA
;
A
#
# COMPACT_ATOMS: atom_id res chain seq x y z
N MET A 1 29.54 22.03 -2.54
CA MET A 1 28.32 22.81 -2.91
C MET A 1 27.13 21.99 -2.48
N ASP A 2 26.55 22.45 -1.37
CA ASP A 2 25.40 21.82 -0.72
C ASP A 2 24.15 21.90 -1.60
N ASN A 3 23.61 20.75 -2.00
CA ASN A 3 22.29 20.66 -2.62
C ASN A 3 21.48 19.47 -2.05
N ASN A 4 21.39 19.40 -0.72
CA ASN A 4 20.40 18.55 -0.04
C ASN A 4 19.56 19.40 0.92
N LYS A 5 18.87 20.39 0.38
CA LYS A 5 17.72 20.99 1.06
C LYS A 5 16.49 20.21 0.64
N THR A 6 16.03 19.32 1.53
CA THR A 6 14.62 18.89 1.50
C THR A 6 13.76 20.14 1.46
N PRO A 7 12.85 20.30 0.50
CA PRO A 7 11.95 21.44 0.49
C PRO A 7 11.08 21.36 1.74
N ASN A 8 11.17 22.40 2.61
CA ASN A 8 10.19 22.59 3.66
C ASN A 8 8.81 22.67 3.01
N PRO A 9 7.79 21.98 3.54
CA PRO A 9 6.45 22.11 3.03
C PRO A 9 6.03 23.59 3.12
N PRO A 10 5.40 24.16 2.09
CA PRO A 10 4.94 25.53 2.14
C PRO A 10 3.93 25.68 3.29
N GLU A 11 4.21 26.55 4.24
CA GLU A 11 3.25 27.10 5.20
C GLU A 11 2.24 27.97 4.46
N GLU A 12 1.31 27.35 3.74
CA GLU A 12 0.11 28.04 3.29
C GLU A 12 -0.94 27.87 4.39
N THR A 13 -1.18 28.94 5.13
CA THR A 13 -2.36 29.11 6.01
C THR A 13 -3.62 29.14 5.15
N HIS A 14 -4.03 27.98 4.64
CA HIS A 14 -5.31 27.84 3.95
C HIS A 14 -6.45 27.89 4.96
N ASN A 15 -7.43 28.75 4.67
CA ASN A 15 -8.66 28.86 5.43
C ASN A 15 -9.31 27.47 5.52
N LEU A 16 -9.46 26.93 6.72
CA LEU A 16 -9.90 25.55 7.00
C LEU A 16 -11.16 25.17 6.21
N LEU A 17 -12.08 26.13 6.00
CA LEU A 17 -13.32 25.95 5.26
C LEU A 17 -13.12 25.71 3.76
N THR A 18 -12.22 26.45 3.11
CA THR A 18 -11.96 26.25 1.66
C THR A 18 -11.21 24.97 1.37
N THR A 19 -10.34 24.56 2.28
CA THR A 19 -9.58 23.31 2.17
C THR A 19 -10.48 22.10 2.33
N VAL A 20 -11.44 22.14 3.26
CA VAL A 20 -12.32 21.00 3.58
C VAL A 20 -13.40 20.79 2.54
N PHE A 21 -13.96 21.85 1.93
CA PHE A 21 -15.16 21.72 1.11
C PHE A 21 -14.94 21.74 -0.41
N PHE A 22 -13.94 22.45 -0.95
CA PHE A 22 -13.90 22.70 -2.39
C PHE A 22 -12.59 22.35 -3.10
N LEU A 23 -11.46 22.22 -2.42
CA LEU A 23 -10.14 22.08 -3.07
C LEU A 23 -9.42 20.78 -2.68
N TYR A 24 -10.10 19.87 -2.02
CA TYR A 24 -9.46 18.80 -1.30
C TYR A 24 -8.66 17.82 -2.19
N PRO A 25 -9.18 17.26 -3.30
CA PRO A 25 -8.41 16.32 -4.11
C PRO A 25 -7.17 16.94 -4.78
N PRO A 26 -7.26 18.13 -5.43
CA PRO A 26 -6.07 18.79 -6.00
C PRO A 26 -5.03 19.17 -4.94
N TYR A 27 -5.49 19.61 -3.77
CA TYR A 27 -4.61 19.92 -2.64
C TYR A 27 -3.86 18.70 -2.12
N LEU A 28 -4.56 17.58 -1.92
CA LEU A 28 -3.96 16.34 -1.45
C LEU A 28 -2.96 15.76 -2.45
N LYS A 29 -3.29 15.81 -3.76
CA LYS A 29 -2.37 15.42 -4.82
C LYS A 29 -1.06 16.21 -4.73
N LYS A 30 -1.15 17.53 -4.56
CA LYS A 30 0.02 18.41 -4.39
C LYS A 30 0.76 18.14 -3.09
N LYS A 31 0.04 17.99 -1.98
CA LYS A 31 0.61 17.75 -0.64
C LYS A 31 1.39 16.45 -0.55
N PHE A 32 0.86 15.37 -1.13
CA PHE A 32 1.47 14.05 -1.07
C PHE A 32 2.30 13.70 -2.31
N HIS A 33 2.47 14.65 -3.25
CA HIS A 33 3.20 14.46 -4.51
C HIS A 33 2.75 13.24 -5.31
N LEU A 34 1.42 13.00 -5.35
CA LEU A 34 0.82 11.86 -6.02
C LEU A 34 0.91 12.01 -7.53
N ASP A 35 1.39 10.98 -8.20
CA ASP A 35 1.35 10.87 -9.65
C ASP A 35 0.03 10.24 -10.15
N LYS A 36 -0.10 10.02 -11.46
CA LYS A 36 -1.32 9.44 -12.05
C LYS A 36 -1.51 7.96 -11.71
N GLU A 37 -0.44 7.27 -11.40
CA GLU A 37 -0.47 5.85 -11.06
C GLU A 37 -0.87 5.68 -9.60
N ASP A 38 -0.32 6.50 -8.70
CA ASP A 38 -0.72 6.62 -7.30
C ASP A 38 -2.20 6.95 -7.17
N GLU A 39 -2.68 7.93 -7.96
CA GLU A 39 -4.09 8.31 -7.98
C GLU A 39 -4.99 7.15 -8.37
N LYS A 40 -4.58 6.37 -9.36
CA LYS A 40 -5.34 5.19 -9.81
C LYS A 40 -5.40 4.09 -8.73
N GLU A 41 -4.31 3.84 -8.01
CA GLU A 41 -4.29 2.89 -6.90
C GLU A 41 -5.18 3.35 -5.74
N ILE A 42 -5.11 4.63 -5.37
CA ILE A 42 -5.95 5.23 -4.34
C ILE A 42 -7.43 5.11 -4.72
N LEU A 43 -7.81 5.49 -5.94
CA LEU A 43 -9.18 5.38 -6.42
C LEU A 43 -9.68 3.92 -6.49
N GLN A 44 -8.80 2.98 -6.80
CA GLN A 44 -9.16 1.56 -6.78
C GLN A 44 -9.44 1.07 -5.35
N SER A 45 -8.61 1.42 -4.39
CA SER A 45 -8.79 1.06 -2.97
C SER A 45 -10.06 1.70 -2.40
N PHE A 46 -10.29 2.95 -2.74
CA PHE A 46 -11.48 3.71 -2.40
C PHE A 46 -12.75 3.07 -3.00
N SER A 47 -12.72 2.66 -4.27
CA SER A 47 -13.82 1.96 -4.93
C SER A 47 -14.19 0.64 -4.23
N VAL A 48 -13.21 -0.12 -3.73
CA VAL A 48 -13.47 -1.36 -2.98
C VAL A 48 -14.16 -1.07 -1.65
N CYS A 49 -13.73 -0.03 -0.93
CA CYS A 49 -14.36 0.39 0.32
C CYS A 49 -15.83 0.76 0.09
N ASN A 50 -16.12 1.51 -0.97
CA ASN A 50 -17.47 1.94 -1.30
C ASN A 50 -18.39 0.78 -1.67
N VAL A 51 -17.91 -0.18 -2.45
CA VAL A 51 -18.69 -1.39 -2.77
C VAL A 51 -19.13 -2.11 -1.50
N THR A 52 -18.26 -2.15 -0.49
CA THR A 52 -18.57 -2.78 0.78
C THR A 52 -19.63 -1.98 1.56
N ILE A 53 -19.50 -0.66 1.61
CA ILE A 53 -20.46 0.23 2.24
C ILE A 53 -21.81 0.13 1.54
N ASP A 54 -21.84 0.23 0.20
CA ASP A 54 -23.05 0.12 -0.63
C ASP A 54 -23.79 -1.19 -0.38
N PHE A 55 -23.07 -2.30 -0.25
CA PHE A 55 -23.67 -3.59 0.04
C PHE A 55 -24.39 -3.59 1.40
N PHE A 56 -23.72 -3.18 2.47
CA PHE A 56 -24.30 -3.19 3.81
C PHE A 56 -25.44 -2.21 3.96
N VAL A 57 -25.31 -1.01 3.40
CA VAL A 57 -26.36 0.00 3.42
C VAL A 57 -27.59 -0.45 2.64
N SER A 58 -27.39 -1.05 1.46
CA SER A 58 -28.50 -1.59 0.66
C SER A 58 -29.17 -2.78 1.36
N LEU A 59 -28.42 -3.63 2.03
CA LEU A 59 -28.97 -4.72 2.81
C LEU A 59 -29.87 -4.21 3.97
N PHE A 60 -29.36 -3.22 4.70
CA PHE A 60 -30.13 -2.60 5.79
C PHE A 60 -31.39 -1.90 5.25
N SER A 61 -31.26 -1.21 4.12
CA SER A 61 -32.34 -0.54 3.43
C SER A 61 -33.43 -1.52 2.93
N LEU A 62 -33.02 -2.68 2.44
CA LEU A 62 -33.93 -3.76 2.04
C LEU A 62 -34.76 -4.24 3.22
N VAL A 63 -34.10 -4.50 4.37
CA VAL A 63 -34.78 -4.95 5.59
C VAL A 63 -35.81 -3.92 6.05
N LEU A 64 -35.46 -2.64 6.06
CA LEU A 64 -36.40 -1.57 6.39
C LEU A 64 -37.51 -1.43 5.39
N GLY A 65 -37.23 -1.52 4.11
CA GLY A 65 -38.27 -1.47 3.06
C GLY A 65 -39.28 -2.58 3.23
N ILE A 66 -38.86 -3.80 3.54
CA ILE A 66 -39.75 -4.92 3.83
C ILE A 66 -40.54 -4.66 5.10
N TYR A 67 -39.93 -4.16 6.17
CA TYR A 67 -40.62 -3.82 7.41
C TYR A 67 -41.72 -2.79 7.19
N TYR A 68 -41.45 -1.69 6.49
CA TYR A 68 -42.43 -0.66 6.21
C TYR A 68 -43.52 -1.14 5.25
N LEU A 69 -43.18 -1.95 4.26
CA LEU A 69 -44.21 -2.56 3.38
C LEU A 69 -45.15 -3.47 4.18
N THR A 70 -44.61 -4.33 5.09
CA THR A 70 -45.44 -5.19 5.91
C THR A 70 -46.32 -4.40 6.87
N LYS A 71 -45.77 -3.35 7.50
CA LYS A 71 -46.52 -2.44 8.35
C LYS A 71 -47.65 -1.77 7.55
N PHE A 72 -47.34 -1.22 6.38
CA PHE A 72 -48.29 -0.62 5.48
C PHE A 72 -49.43 -1.57 5.07
N MET A 73 -49.13 -2.85 4.81
CA MET A 73 -50.13 -3.87 4.48
C MET A 73 -51.03 -4.27 5.67
N VAL A 74 -50.50 -4.22 6.88
CA VAL A 74 -51.23 -4.61 8.10
C VAL A 74 -52.11 -3.48 8.64
N GLU A 75 -51.63 -2.24 8.54
CA GLU A 75 -52.36 -1.05 9.04
C GLU A 75 -53.45 -0.50 8.09
N GLN A 76 -53.95 -1.32 7.17
CA GLN A 76 -54.96 -0.89 6.21
C GLN A 76 -56.22 -0.37 6.91
N PRO A 77 -56.70 0.84 6.59
CA PRO A 77 -58.00 1.30 7.10
C PRO A 77 -59.13 0.49 6.45
N GLU A 78 -60.11 0.10 7.27
CA GLU A 78 -61.33 -0.60 6.83
C GLU A 78 -62.19 0.18 5.78
N THR A 79 -61.77 1.38 5.41
CA THR A 79 -62.53 2.35 4.56
C THR A 79 -62.00 2.42 3.14
N MET A 80 -61.71 1.33 2.44
CA MET A 80 -61.37 1.34 1.00
C MET A 80 -62.59 1.64 0.08
N ALA A 81 -63.51 2.49 0.47
CA ALA A 81 -64.77 2.70 -0.28
C ALA A 81 -64.68 3.77 -1.39
N SER A 82 -63.63 4.58 -1.49
CA SER A 82 -63.50 5.59 -2.52
C SER A 82 -62.39 5.25 -3.54
N ARG A 83 -62.65 5.57 -4.84
CA ARG A 83 -61.71 5.37 -5.94
C ARG A 83 -60.38 6.15 -5.75
N GLU A 84 -60.45 7.30 -5.08
CA GLU A 84 -59.26 8.11 -4.77
C GLU A 84 -58.37 7.41 -3.75
N TYR A 85 -58.91 6.83 -2.72
CA TYR A 85 -58.17 6.08 -1.70
C TYR A 85 -57.48 4.85 -2.28
N TYR A 86 -58.14 4.15 -3.23
CA TYR A 86 -57.53 3.01 -3.90
C TYR A 86 -56.30 3.39 -4.74
N LEU A 87 -56.37 4.51 -5.48
CA LEU A 87 -55.25 4.99 -6.28
C LEU A 87 -54.05 5.40 -5.39
N GLU A 88 -54.30 6.05 -4.27
CA GLU A 88 -53.28 6.46 -3.30
C GLU A 88 -52.56 5.25 -2.72
N TYR A 89 -53.31 4.24 -2.28
CA TYR A 89 -52.79 2.98 -1.81
C TYR A 89 -51.91 2.30 -2.87
N LEU A 90 -52.36 2.28 -4.10
CA LEU A 90 -51.63 1.69 -5.21
C LEU A 90 -50.30 2.41 -5.47
N TYR A 91 -50.28 3.74 -5.40
CA TYR A 91 -49.03 4.51 -5.56
C TYR A 91 -48.04 4.23 -4.43
N ALA A 92 -48.47 4.25 -3.18
CA ALA A 92 -47.60 3.92 -2.03
C ALA A 92 -47.06 2.48 -2.12
N PHE A 93 -47.90 1.53 -2.46
CA PHE A 93 -47.55 0.14 -2.66
C PHE A 93 -46.46 -0.03 -3.76
N ILE A 94 -46.67 0.64 -4.92
CA ILE A 94 -45.70 0.64 -6.01
C ILE A 94 -44.37 1.28 -5.57
N ALA A 95 -44.40 2.39 -4.82
CA ALA A 95 -43.18 3.04 -4.31
C ALA A 95 -42.36 2.10 -3.39
N TYR A 96 -43.02 1.36 -2.49
CA TYR A 96 -42.32 0.37 -1.66
C TYR A 96 -41.76 -0.78 -2.47
N LEU A 97 -42.48 -1.28 -3.49
CA LEU A 97 -41.97 -2.32 -4.37
C LEU A 97 -40.74 -1.85 -5.19
N LEU A 98 -40.77 -0.63 -5.71
CA LEU A 98 -39.64 -0.04 -6.43
C LEU A 98 -38.44 0.15 -5.52
N LEU A 99 -38.66 0.53 -4.27
CA LEU A 99 -37.60 0.65 -3.26
C LEU A 99 -36.92 -0.70 -2.98
N ILE A 100 -37.73 -1.73 -2.73
CA ILE A 100 -37.23 -3.10 -2.50
C ILE A 100 -36.49 -3.63 -3.73
N ALA A 101 -37.03 -3.39 -4.93
CA ALA A 101 -36.39 -3.80 -6.18
C ALA A 101 -35.06 -3.05 -6.42
N GLY A 102 -35.02 -1.74 -6.17
CA GLY A 102 -33.82 -0.92 -6.30
C GLY A 102 -32.72 -1.34 -5.34
N THR A 103 -33.04 -1.52 -4.07
CA THR A 103 -32.08 -1.98 -3.06
C THR A 103 -31.58 -3.40 -3.33
N SER A 104 -32.45 -4.29 -3.78
CA SER A 104 -32.05 -5.65 -4.19
C SER A 104 -31.09 -5.62 -5.38
N LEU A 105 -31.35 -4.76 -6.36
CA LEU A 105 -30.47 -4.57 -7.51
C LEU A 105 -29.12 -4.00 -7.11
N THR A 106 -29.08 -3.06 -6.15
CA THR A 106 -27.81 -2.54 -5.59
C THR A 106 -27.00 -3.64 -4.93
N ILE A 107 -27.64 -4.50 -4.12
CA ILE A 107 -26.98 -5.64 -3.48
C ILE A 107 -26.35 -6.57 -4.53
N VAL A 108 -27.09 -6.89 -5.59
CA VAL A 108 -26.58 -7.76 -6.67
C VAL A 108 -25.40 -7.10 -7.38
N CYS A 109 -25.51 -5.82 -7.75
CA CYS A 109 -24.44 -5.09 -8.42
C CYS A 109 -23.17 -4.97 -7.53
N SER A 110 -23.33 -4.67 -6.26
CA SER A 110 -22.22 -4.59 -5.29
C SER A 110 -21.57 -5.96 -5.10
N SER A 111 -22.35 -7.04 -5.04
CA SER A 111 -21.84 -8.41 -4.98
C SER A 111 -21.04 -8.79 -6.21
N ILE A 112 -21.53 -8.44 -7.41
CA ILE A 112 -20.79 -8.68 -8.67
C ILE A 112 -19.48 -7.88 -8.68
N ARG A 113 -19.47 -6.62 -8.25
CA ARG A 113 -18.25 -5.78 -8.17
C ARG A 113 -17.24 -6.36 -7.18
N PHE A 114 -17.70 -6.94 -6.08
CA PHE A 114 -16.83 -7.59 -5.09
C PHE A 114 -16.15 -8.85 -5.65
N ILE A 115 -16.89 -9.66 -6.44
CA ILE A 115 -16.40 -10.91 -7.02
C ILE A 115 -15.50 -10.64 -8.24
N VAL A 116 -15.88 -9.68 -9.08
CA VAL A 116 -15.17 -9.34 -10.33
C VAL A 116 -14.15 -8.23 -10.07
N LYS A 117 -12.89 -8.62 -9.89
CA LYS A 117 -11.77 -7.69 -9.60
C LYS A 117 -11.61 -6.53 -10.61
N ARG A 118 -12.16 -6.64 -11.82
CA ARG A 118 -12.16 -5.58 -12.85
C ARG A 118 -13.52 -5.55 -13.54
N PRO A 119 -14.53 -4.86 -12.97
CA PRO A 119 -15.83 -4.73 -13.62
C PRO A 119 -15.70 -3.93 -14.92
N LYS A 120 -16.57 -4.23 -15.88
CA LYS A 120 -16.61 -3.48 -17.14
C LYS A 120 -17.04 -2.02 -16.88
N PRO A 121 -16.48 -1.02 -17.58
CA PRO A 121 -16.74 0.40 -17.30
C PRO A 121 -18.22 0.80 -17.32
N TYR A 122 -19.04 0.15 -18.16
CA TYR A 122 -20.48 0.44 -18.21
C TYR A 122 -21.22 -0.05 -16.96
N LEU A 123 -20.81 -1.17 -16.36
CA LEU A 123 -21.41 -1.66 -15.12
C LEU A 123 -21.05 -0.74 -13.95
N GLU A 124 -19.83 -0.24 -13.93
CA GLU A 124 -19.37 0.71 -12.94
C GLU A 124 -20.15 2.04 -13.02
N ARG A 125 -20.33 2.59 -14.22
CA ARG A 125 -21.15 3.79 -14.45
C ARG A 125 -22.61 3.56 -14.09
N PHE A 126 -23.16 2.39 -14.41
CA PHE A 126 -24.54 2.05 -14.05
C PHE A 126 -24.74 2.04 -12.54
N CYS A 127 -23.84 1.39 -11.79
CA CYS A 127 -23.93 1.35 -10.34
C CYS A 127 -23.71 2.73 -9.69
N ASN A 128 -22.78 3.50 -10.20
CA ASN A 128 -22.39 4.77 -9.58
C ASN A 128 -23.35 5.93 -9.92
N LEU A 129 -23.99 5.93 -11.07
CA LEU A 129 -24.85 7.03 -11.52
C LEU A 129 -26.32 6.67 -11.51
N PHE A 130 -26.70 5.58 -12.16
CA PHE A 130 -28.09 5.25 -12.42
C PHE A 130 -28.80 4.74 -11.18
N LEU A 131 -28.14 3.94 -10.39
CA LEU A 131 -28.72 3.32 -9.21
C LEU A 131 -29.00 4.34 -8.08
N PRO A 132 -28.06 5.25 -7.74
CA PRO A 132 -28.35 6.35 -6.82
C PRO A 132 -29.48 7.26 -7.28
N LEU A 133 -29.56 7.61 -8.58
CA LEU A 133 -30.66 8.39 -9.13
C LEU A 133 -32.01 7.68 -9.02
N LEU A 134 -32.03 6.37 -9.23
CA LEU A 134 -33.25 5.57 -9.06
C LEU A 134 -33.71 5.57 -7.59
N LEU A 135 -32.79 5.33 -6.66
CA LEU A 135 -33.10 5.35 -5.22
C LEU A 135 -33.56 6.73 -4.76
N LEU A 136 -32.94 7.79 -5.28
CA LEU A 136 -33.33 9.15 -5.00
C LEU A 136 -34.76 9.43 -5.50
N SER A 137 -35.07 9.04 -6.73
CA SER A 137 -36.45 9.22 -7.31
C SER A 137 -37.49 8.47 -6.48
N VAL A 138 -37.17 7.28 -5.98
CA VAL A 138 -38.06 6.53 -5.09
C VAL A 138 -38.20 7.19 -3.74
N ALA A 139 -37.12 7.73 -3.16
CA ALA A 139 -37.18 8.49 -1.90
C ALA A 139 -38.02 9.74 -2.04
N THR A 140 -37.96 10.42 -3.20
CA THR A 140 -38.75 11.60 -3.51
C THR A 140 -40.25 11.28 -3.63
N LEU A 141 -40.60 10.18 -4.30
CA LEU A 141 -41.98 9.68 -4.37
C LEU A 141 -42.53 9.37 -2.98
N PHE A 142 -41.70 8.77 -2.11
CA PHE A 142 -42.09 8.46 -0.74
C PHE A 142 -42.34 9.72 0.11
N LEU A 143 -41.49 10.75 -0.04
CA LEU A 143 -41.67 12.05 0.60
C LEU A 143 -42.97 12.73 0.15
N PHE A 144 -43.25 12.65 -1.13
CA PHE A 144 -44.46 13.23 -1.71
C PHE A 144 -45.73 12.57 -1.15
N GLU A 145 -45.74 11.26 -1.01
CA GLU A 145 -46.84 10.51 -0.47
C GLU A 145 -47.08 10.80 1.02
N ASN A 146 -46.04 10.80 1.84
CA ASN A 146 -46.16 11.15 3.27
C ASN A 146 -46.64 12.60 3.48
N GLY A 147 -46.17 13.54 2.63
CA GLY A 147 -46.63 14.92 2.68
C GLY A 147 -48.14 15.08 2.39
N ARG A 148 -48.67 14.23 1.51
CA ARG A 148 -50.06 14.24 1.10
C ARG A 148 -51.03 13.82 2.23
N HIS A 149 -50.62 12.85 3.05
CA HIS A 149 -51.45 12.38 4.17
C HIS A 149 -51.37 13.25 5.43
N GLY A 150 -50.62 14.37 5.39
CA GLY A 150 -50.45 15.25 6.55
C GLY A 150 -49.59 14.65 7.68
N GLU A 151 -49.08 13.45 7.48
CA GLU A 151 -48.26 12.72 8.46
C GLU A 151 -46.92 13.44 8.75
N MET A 152 -46.50 14.34 7.88
CA MET A 152 -45.26 15.14 8.11
C MET A 152 -45.40 16.15 9.27
N ASN A 153 -46.56 16.38 9.81
CA ASN A 153 -46.75 17.18 11.03
C ASN A 153 -46.63 16.35 12.31
N GLU A 154 -46.60 15.03 12.20
CA GLU A 154 -46.31 14.15 13.33
C GLU A 154 -44.81 14.08 13.64
N PRO A 155 -44.38 14.11 14.92
CA PRO A 155 -42.96 14.14 15.28
C PRO A 155 -42.13 12.91 14.84
N GLY A 156 -42.76 11.88 14.31
CA GLY A 156 -42.08 10.67 13.83
C GLY A 156 -42.07 10.48 12.31
N ALA A 157 -42.83 11.29 11.54
CA ALA A 157 -43.04 11.10 10.10
C ALA A 157 -41.77 11.42 9.23
N ILE A 158 -40.88 12.22 9.78
CA ILE A 158 -39.63 12.65 9.11
C ILE A 158 -38.61 11.56 9.06
N SER A 159 -38.61 10.70 10.06
CA SER A 159 -37.55 9.69 10.31
C SER A 159 -37.24 8.81 9.08
N PRO A 160 -38.19 8.24 8.34
CA PRO A 160 -37.88 7.40 7.20
C PRO A 160 -37.29 8.18 6.02
N ALA A 161 -37.78 9.37 5.73
CA ALA A 161 -37.32 10.16 4.60
C ALA A 161 -35.91 10.73 4.79
N ILE A 162 -35.61 11.22 6.00
CA ILE A 162 -34.27 11.66 6.36
C ILE A 162 -33.31 10.48 6.39
N PHE A 163 -33.74 9.34 6.89
CA PHE A 163 -32.96 8.12 6.89
C PHE A 163 -32.62 7.69 5.46
N TRP A 164 -33.57 7.72 4.53
CA TRP A 164 -33.33 7.38 3.12
C TRP A 164 -32.41 8.38 2.42
N LEU A 165 -32.53 9.65 2.74
CA LEU A 165 -31.60 10.67 2.27
C LEU A 165 -30.19 10.42 2.77
N ALA A 166 -30.07 10.05 4.05
CA ALA A 166 -28.80 9.67 4.65
C ALA A 166 -28.17 8.47 3.95
N VAL A 167 -28.98 7.45 3.67
CA VAL A 167 -28.56 6.23 2.99
C VAL A 167 -28.06 6.53 1.59
N VAL A 168 -28.81 7.27 0.79
CA VAL A 168 -28.40 7.66 -0.58
C VAL A 168 -27.14 8.52 -0.54
N ALA A 169 -27.00 9.42 0.42
CA ALA A 169 -25.84 10.29 0.55
C ALA A 169 -24.56 9.56 0.98
N ILE A 170 -24.67 8.52 1.82
CA ILE A 170 -23.52 7.72 2.27
C ILE A 170 -23.06 6.74 1.21
N THR A 171 -23.95 6.21 0.36
CA THR A 171 -23.63 5.20 -0.66
C THR A 171 -22.90 5.74 -1.88
N GLN A 172 -22.76 7.05 -2.02
CA GLN A 172 -22.24 7.69 -3.24
C GLN A 172 -20.78 8.10 -3.17
N CYS A 173 -19.91 7.24 -2.71
CA CYS A 173 -18.53 7.64 -2.46
C CYS A 173 -17.48 7.27 -3.56
N ALA A 174 -17.84 6.92 -4.81
CA ALA A 174 -16.87 6.34 -5.76
C ALA A 174 -16.26 7.26 -6.84
N HIS A 175 -16.93 8.32 -7.30
CA HIS A 175 -16.42 9.20 -8.37
C HIS A 175 -16.72 10.67 -8.11
N TYR A 176 -15.74 11.38 -7.61
CA TYR A 176 -15.88 12.73 -7.05
C TYR A 176 -16.64 13.76 -7.89
N VAL A 177 -16.51 13.76 -9.22
CA VAL A 177 -17.17 14.77 -10.09
C VAL A 177 -18.60 14.35 -10.46
N GLU A 178 -18.77 13.11 -10.89
CA GLU A 178 -20.08 12.59 -11.31
C GLU A 178 -21.05 12.54 -10.13
N GLU A 179 -20.58 12.24 -8.96
CA GLU A 179 -21.35 12.13 -7.72
C GLU A 179 -21.74 13.45 -7.11
N SER A 180 -20.85 14.43 -7.15
CA SER A 180 -21.20 15.79 -6.72
C SER A 180 -22.36 16.35 -7.53
N ILE A 181 -22.43 16.03 -8.83
CA ILE A 181 -23.53 16.42 -9.71
C ILE A 181 -24.81 15.69 -9.31
N VAL A 182 -24.74 14.39 -9.07
CA VAL A 182 -25.90 13.58 -8.65
C VAL A 182 -26.40 14.02 -7.29
N LEU A 183 -25.49 14.27 -6.34
CA LEU A 183 -25.82 14.76 -5.00
C LEU A 183 -26.49 16.14 -5.06
N LEU A 184 -25.95 17.04 -5.89
CA LEU A 184 -26.53 18.38 -6.09
C LEU A 184 -27.90 18.29 -6.74
N ALA A 185 -28.07 17.49 -7.80
CA ALA A 185 -29.33 17.28 -8.47
C ALA A 185 -30.39 16.70 -7.52
N GLY A 186 -30.00 15.70 -6.72
CA GLY A 186 -30.86 15.12 -5.71
C GLY A 186 -31.26 16.07 -4.60
N THR A 187 -30.34 16.89 -4.15
CA THR A 187 -30.62 17.93 -3.15
C THR A 187 -31.64 18.94 -3.69
N ILE A 188 -31.50 19.36 -4.95
CA ILE A 188 -32.41 20.26 -5.62
C ILE A 188 -33.79 19.61 -5.77
N ASP A 189 -33.84 18.35 -6.18
CA ASP A 189 -35.10 17.60 -6.36
C ASP A 189 -35.88 17.49 -5.05
N ILE A 190 -35.21 17.15 -3.94
CA ILE A 190 -35.81 17.07 -2.61
C ILE A 190 -36.32 18.42 -2.14
N ILE A 191 -35.52 19.48 -2.27
CA ILE A 191 -35.96 20.85 -1.90
C ILE A 191 -37.19 21.24 -2.72
N THR A 192 -37.21 20.91 -4.00
CA THR A 192 -38.35 21.20 -4.88
C THR A 192 -39.60 20.44 -4.44
N CYS A 193 -39.46 19.15 -4.13
CA CYS A 193 -40.57 18.35 -3.61
C CYS A 193 -41.14 18.89 -2.30
N ILE A 194 -40.26 19.19 -1.33
CA ILE A 194 -40.69 19.79 -0.05
C ILE A 194 -41.40 21.11 -0.27
N SER A 195 -40.92 21.92 -1.22
CA SER A 195 -41.57 23.22 -1.56
C SER A 195 -42.99 23.03 -2.15
N ILE A 196 -43.14 22.05 -3.03
CA ILE A 196 -44.48 21.70 -3.62
C ILE A 196 -45.41 21.21 -2.52
N ILE A 197 -44.92 20.35 -1.64
CA ILE A 197 -45.70 19.81 -0.51
C ILE A 197 -46.18 20.94 0.41
N GLN A 198 -45.28 21.90 0.72
CA GLN A 198 -45.66 23.06 1.55
C GLN A 198 -46.76 23.90 0.91
N VAL A 199 -46.59 24.25 -0.38
CA VAL A 199 -47.55 25.09 -1.09
C VAL A 199 -48.92 24.39 -1.21
N LYS A 200 -48.93 23.08 -1.45
CA LYS A 200 -50.14 22.33 -1.71
C LYS A 200 -50.89 21.90 -0.45
N TRP A 201 -50.20 21.60 0.64
CA TRP A 201 -50.79 21.04 1.86
C TRP A 201 -50.54 21.90 3.13
N GLY A 202 -49.89 23.06 3.01
CA GLY A 202 -49.79 24.05 4.12
C GLY A 202 -48.91 23.64 5.28
N ILE A 203 -47.85 22.85 5.04
CA ILE A 203 -46.97 22.36 6.11
C ILE A 203 -46.13 23.50 6.72
N SER A 204 -46.27 23.75 8.01
CA SER A 204 -45.64 24.89 8.69
C SER A 204 -44.16 24.74 8.99
N GLN A 205 -43.59 23.53 8.92
CA GLN A 205 -42.21 23.21 9.33
C GLN A 205 -41.19 23.14 8.16
N PHE A 206 -41.52 23.69 7.01
CA PHE A 206 -40.71 23.64 5.79
C PHE A 206 -39.25 24.01 5.95
N HIS A 207 -38.93 25.08 6.68
CA HIS A 207 -37.54 25.54 6.87
C HIS A 207 -36.68 24.54 7.66
N GLN A 208 -37.25 23.74 8.54
CA GLN A 208 -36.51 22.72 9.28
C GLN A 208 -35.99 21.62 8.34
N TYR A 209 -36.80 21.21 7.37
CA TYR A 209 -36.42 20.21 6.37
C TYR A 209 -35.32 20.72 5.44
N ILE A 210 -35.40 21.97 4.99
CA ILE A 210 -34.33 22.57 4.16
C ILE A 210 -33.01 22.59 4.91
N ILE A 211 -32.97 22.99 6.18
CA ILE A 211 -31.76 23.03 7.00
C ILE A 211 -31.18 21.61 7.11
N ILE A 212 -32.01 20.60 7.33
CA ILE A 212 -31.55 19.20 7.43
C ILE A 212 -30.97 18.73 6.11
N VAL A 213 -31.63 18.99 4.97
CA VAL A 213 -31.13 18.58 3.64
C VAL A 213 -29.80 19.25 3.31
N ILE A 214 -29.66 20.54 3.58
CA ILE A 214 -28.43 21.29 3.39
C ILE A 214 -27.34 20.76 4.32
N GLY A 215 -27.65 20.53 5.59
CA GLY A 215 -26.72 19.96 6.57
C GLY A 215 -26.21 18.58 6.14
N PHE A 216 -27.12 17.77 5.58
CA PHE A 216 -26.78 16.44 5.05
C PHE A 216 -25.87 16.51 3.83
N PHE A 217 -26.11 17.44 2.91
CA PHE A 217 -25.23 17.70 1.77
C PHE A 217 -23.81 18.01 2.23
N PHE A 218 -23.66 18.97 3.15
CA PHE A 218 -22.34 19.33 3.68
C PHE A 218 -21.67 18.19 4.44
N PHE A 219 -22.45 17.43 5.21
CA PHE A 219 -21.94 16.24 5.92
C PHE A 219 -21.39 15.19 4.94
N THR A 220 -22.12 14.92 3.86
CA THR A 220 -21.68 13.94 2.86
C THR A 220 -20.41 14.38 2.15
N VAL A 221 -20.34 15.64 1.71
CA VAL A 221 -19.13 16.20 1.09
C VAL A 221 -17.92 16.15 2.05
N PHE A 222 -18.15 16.51 3.32
CA PHE A 222 -17.11 16.44 4.33
C PHE A 222 -16.61 15.01 4.56
N PHE A 223 -17.54 14.06 4.72
CA PHE A 223 -17.22 12.67 5.00
C PHE A 223 -16.49 12.01 3.82
N HIS A 224 -16.93 12.29 2.59
CA HIS A 224 -16.26 11.86 1.38
C HIS A 224 -14.81 12.36 1.31
N ASN A 225 -14.61 13.66 1.53
CA ASN A 225 -13.26 14.24 1.54
C ASN A 225 -12.37 13.64 2.65
N LEU A 226 -12.95 13.35 3.81
CA LEU A 226 -12.23 12.73 4.92
C LEU A 226 -11.76 11.30 4.56
N ILE A 227 -12.62 10.49 3.98
CA ILE A 227 -12.28 9.12 3.54
C ILE A 227 -11.21 9.18 2.44
N TYR A 228 -11.36 10.05 1.44
CA TYR A 228 -10.36 10.21 0.39
C TYR A 228 -8.99 10.62 0.95
N ALA A 229 -8.97 11.54 1.91
CA ALA A 229 -7.75 11.93 2.60
C ALA A 229 -7.07 10.78 3.34
N PHE A 230 -7.89 9.94 3.98
CA PHE A 230 -7.40 8.74 4.67
C PHE A 230 -6.67 7.80 3.71
N PHE A 231 -7.26 7.49 2.56
CA PHE A 231 -6.62 6.64 1.55
C PHE A 231 -5.34 7.26 0.96
N CYS A 232 -5.34 8.59 0.71
CA CYS A 232 -4.13 9.28 0.28
C CYS A 232 -3.01 9.18 1.32
N GLN A 233 -3.34 9.35 2.58
CA GLN A 233 -2.37 9.24 3.68
C GLN A 233 -1.85 7.81 3.85
N GLU A 234 -2.72 6.82 3.78
CA GLU A 234 -2.35 5.40 3.87
C GLU A 234 -1.41 4.99 2.74
N HIS A 235 -1.74 5.39 1.50
CA HIS A 235 -0.88 5.15 0.34
C HIS A 235 0.50 5.81 0.52
N TYR A 236 0.54 7.09 0.89
CA TYR A 236 1.78 7.83 1.13
C TYR A 236 2.65 7.16 2.21
N ILE A 237 2.05 6.75 3.33
CA ILE A 237 2.76 6.05 4.40
C ILE A 237 3.32 4.72 3.91
N THR A 238 2.56 3.97 3.11
CA THR A 238 2.95 2.67 2.57
C THR A 238 4.14 2.81 1.61
N VAL A 239 4.09 3.76 0.67
CA VAL A 239 5.19 4.06 -0.25
C VAL A 239 6.43 4.50 0.52
N ARG A 240 6.25 5.41 1.48
CA ARG A 240 7.36 5.92 2.29
C ARG A 240 8.02 4.85 3.15
N ASN A 241 7.24 3.97 3.76
CA ASN A 241 7.75 2.83 4.51
C ASN A 241 8.52 1.86 3.62
N LYS A 242 8.07 1.65 2.38
CA LYS A 242 8.78 0.83 1.40
C LYS A 242 10.13 1.45 1.01
N GLU A 243 10.18 2.75 0.74
CA GLU A 243 11.43 3.48 0.48
C GLU A 243 12.39 3.39 1.67
N LEU A 244 11.90 3.64 2.88
CA LEU A 244 12.70 3.54 4.11
C LEU A 244 13.22 2.11 4.33
N SER A 245 12.40 1.09 4.05
CA SER A 245 12.82 -0.31 4.17
C SER A 245 13.93 -0.65 3.17
N VAL A 246 13.85 -0.14 1.94
CA VAL A 246 14.91 -0.33 0.94
C VAL A 246 16.19 0.38 1.37
N GLN A 247 16.11 1.61 1.85
CA GLN A 247 17.29 2.33 2.40
C GLN A 247 17.87 1.62 3.62
N ALA A 248 17.03 1.00 4.45
CA ALA A 248 17.47 0.29 5.65
C ALA A 248 18.24 -1.02 5.35
N ILE A 249 18.07 -1.65 4.16
CA ILE A 249 18.73 -2.91 3.81
C ILE A 249 20.00 -2.75 2.97
N TYR A 250 20.33 -1.53 2.53
CA TYR A 250 21.56 -1.24 1.78
C TYR A 250 22.55 -0.41 2.59
N ASP A 251 23.82 -0.67 2.40
CA ASP A 251 24.91 0.16 2.93
C ASP A 251 25.06 1.44 2.08
N PRO A 252 25.00 2.63 2.68
CA PRO A 252 25.00 3.90 1.93
C PRO A 252 26.30 4.21 1.21
N LEU A 253 27.44 3.62 1.65
CA LEU A 253 28.74 3.83 1.03
C LEU A 253 28.95 2.94 -0.19
N THR A 254 28.69 1.65 -0.02
CA THR A 254 29.01 0.64 -1.04
C THR A 254 27.81 0.21 -1.87
N TYR A 255 26.60 0.56 -1.46
CA TYR A 255 25.33 0.08 -2.05
C TYR A 255 25.26 -1.45 -2.14
N CYS A 256 25.99 -2.18 -1.28
CA CYS A 256 25.77 -3.59 -1.02
C CYS A 256 24.62 -3.75 -0.04
N GLN A 257 24.01 -4.93 0.02
CA GLN A 257 23.10 -5.21 1.11
C GLN A 257 23.88 -5.19 2.44
N ASN A 258 23.28 -4.60 3.47
CA ASN A 258 23.87 -4.51 4.79
C ASN A 258 23.45 -5.68 5.69
N ARG A 259 23.74 -5.62 6.99
CA ARG A 259 23.35 -6.63 7.98
C ARG A 259 21.85 -6.85 8.07
N ALA A 260 21.04 -5.79 7.88
CA ALA A 260 19.58 -5.93 7.84
C ALA A 260 19.12 -6.65 6.56
N GLY A 261 19.75 -6.33 5.41
CA GLY A 261 19.53 -7.04 4.15
C GLY A 261 19.90 -8.53 4.23
N LEU A 262 20.99 -8.85 4.90
CA LEU A 262 21.37 -10.23 5.21
C LEU A 262 20.29 -10.93 6.03
N SER A 263 19.78 -10.31 7.10
CA SER A 263 18.71 -10.88 7.92
C SER A 263 17.44 -11.17 7.09
N GLU A 264 17.06 -10.27 6.19
CA GLU A 264 15.91 -10.49 5.28
C GLU A 264 16.19 -11.61 4.26
N TYR A 265 17.39 -11.71 3.74
CA TYR A 265 17.80 -12.80 2.85
C TYR A 265 17.70 -14.16 3.55
N LEU A 266 18.23 -14.27 4.78
CA LEU A 266 18.20 -15.50 5.55
C LEU A 266 16.78 -16.01 5.86
N LYS A 267 15.84 -15.10 6.10
CA LYS A 267 14.40 -15.46 6.30
C LYS A 267 13.76 -16.07 5.06
N ARG A 268 14.30 -15.76 3.87
CA ARG A 268 13.80 -16.24 2.57
C ARG A 268 14.53 -17.45 2.04
N LEU A 269 15.64 -17.84 2.67
CA LEU A 269 16.37 -19.04 2.29
C LEU A 269 15.44 -20.25 2.44
N PRO A 270 15.24 -21.03 1.36
CA PRO A 270 14.43 -22.23 1.45
C PRO A 270 15.09 -23.24 2.39
N THR A 271 14.32 -23.78 3.31
CA THR A 271 14.77 -24.92 4.13
C THR A 271 14.85 -26.14 3.20
N SER A 272 16.02 -26.45 2.74
CA SER A 272 16.29 -27.56 1.83
C SER A 272 17.58 -28.26 2.20
N ASN A 273 17.69 -29.53 1.84
CA ASN A 273 18.94 -30.30 2.04
C ASN A 273 20.04 -29.94 1.00
N LYS A 274 19.86 -28.81 0.30
CA LYS A 274 20.81 -28.35 -0.69
C LYS A 274 22.03 -27.74 -0.01
N THR A 275 23.20 -28.16 -0.42
CA THR A 275 24.46 -27.59 0.05
C THR A 275 24.71 -26.25 -0.64
N MET A 276 25.09 -25.26 0.14
CA MET A 276 25.52 -23.93 -0.30
C MET A 276 26.87 -23.62 0.31
N ALA A 277 27.58 -22.64 -0.26
CA ALA A 277 28.79 -22.11 0.32
C ALA A 277 28.56 -20.68 0.85
N LEU A 278 28.89 -20.45 2.13
CA LEU A 278 29.03 -19.12 2.69
C LEU A 278 30.49 -18.71 2.61
N VAL A 279 30.71 -17.51 2.10
CA VAL A 279 32.05 -16.91 1.94
C VAL A 279 32.07 -15.59 2.70
N MET A 280 33.10 -15.40 3.49
CA MET A 280 33.42 -14.15 4.17
C MET A 280 34.81 -13.69 3.76
N PHE A 281 34.97 -12.43 3.44
CA PHE A 281 36.26 -11.85 3.19
C PHE A 281 36.43 -10.50 3.89
N ASP A 282 37.68 -10.14 4.10
CA ASP A 282 38.12 -8.92 4.79
C ASP A 282 39.30 -8.32 4.04
N ILE A 283 39.35 -6.99 3.99
CA ILE A 283 40.42 -6.26 3.28
C ILE A 283 41.68 -6.26 4.15
N ASP A 284 42.76 -6.86 3.63
CA ASP A 284 43.99 -6.99 4.36
C ASP A 284 44.60 -5.64 4.75
N SER A 285 44.87 -5.49 6.04
CA SER A 285 45.51 -4.29 6.60
C SER A 285 44.71 -2.99 6.42
N PHE A 286 43.37 -3.08 6.33
CA PHE A 286 42.49 -1.93 6.06
C PHE A 286 42.61 -0.84 7.16
N LYS A 287 42.74 -1.21 8.43
CA LYS A 287 42.98 -0.24 9.50
C LYS A 287 44.30 0.55 9.25
N LEU A 288 45.36 -0.13 8.88
CA LEU A 288 46.64 0.50 8.55
C LEU A 288 46.52 1.41 7.32
N TYR A 289 45.65 1.02 6.34
CA TYR A 289 45.32 1.86 5.19
C TYR A 289 44.69 3.18 5.62
N ASN A 290 43.67 3.12 6.47
CA ASN A 290 42.99 4.31 6.99
C ASN A 290 43.95 5.23 7.78
N ASP A 291 44.78 4.63 8.60
CA ASP A 291 45.79 5.36 9.43
C ASP A 291 46.86 6.07 8.58
N GLN A 292 47.24 5.50 7.43
CA GLN A 292 48.25 6.08 6.52
C GLN A 292 47.67 7.04 5.47
N PHE A 293 46.49 6.78 4.93
CA PHE A 293 45.90 7.51 3.79
C PHE A 293 44.65 8.32 4.12
N SER A 294 44.04 8.13 5.21
CA SER A 294 42.80 8.70 5.75
C SER A 294 41.56 7.80 5.58
N HIS A 295 40.55 8.00 6.42
CA HIS A 295 39.25 7.32 6.32
C HIS A 295 38.58 7.56 4.98
N LYS A 296 38.69 8.76 4.40
CA LYS A 296 38.12 9.06 3.08
C LYS A 296 38.73 8.19 1.98
N ALA A 297 40.03 7.99 2.03
CA ALA A 297 40.73 7.08 1.10
C ALA A 297 40.28 5.62 1.29
N GLY A 298 40.07 5.20 2.53
CA GLY A 298 39.49 3.89 2.84
C GLY A 298 38.08 3.72 2.31
N ASP A 299 37.23 4.74 2.42
CA ASP A 299 35.88 4.74 1.84
C ASP A 299 35.92 4.56 0.31
N GLU A 300 36.86 5.20 -0.38
CA GLU A 300 37.06 5.02 -1.83
C GLU A 300 37.51 3.58 -2.17
N VAL A 301 38.37 2.96 -1.35
CA VAL A 301 38.78 1.54 -1.51
C VAL A 301 37.59 0.62 -1.35
N LEU A 302 36.78 0.80 -0.30
CA LEU A 302 35.57 0.00 -0.05
C LEU A 302 34.61 0.08 -1.23
N THR A 303 34.37 1.28 -1.74
CA THR A 303 33.48 1.52 -2.89
C THR A 303 34.01 0.84 -4.16
N LYS A 304 35.29 0.96 -4.47
CA LYS A 304 35.93 0.34 -5.64
C LYS A 304 35.88 -1.19 -5.57
N ILE A 305 36.18 -1.77 -4.41
CA ILE A 305 36.13 -3.22 -4.19
C ILE A 305 34.67 -3.71 -4.37
N ALA A 306 33.71 -3.05 -3.73
CA ALA A 306 32.32 -3.41 -3.87
C ALA A 306 31.82 -3.33 -5.33
N GLN A 307 32.24 -2.30 -6.07
CA GLN A 307 31.90 -2.15 -7.48
C GLN A 307 32.53 -3.25 -8.34
N ALA A 308 33.80 -3.58 -8.12
CA ALA A 308 34.48 -4.64 -8.86
C ALA A 308 33.80 -6.01 -8.68
N ILE A 309 33.33 -6.31 -7.46
CA ILE A 309 32.60 -7.55 -7.16
C ILE A 309 31.22 -7.54 -7.85
N LYS A 310 30.48 -6.43 -7.80
CA LYS A 310 29.24 -6.31 -8.55
C LYS A 310 29.40 -6.48 -10.04
N ASP A 311 30.49 -5.94 -10.60
CA ASP A 311 30.81 -6.09 -12.02
C ASP A 311 31.20 -7.52 -12.37
N LEU A 312 31.96 -8.22 -11.51
CA LEU A 312 32.29 -9.63 -11.66
C LEU A 312 31.05 -10.52 -11.75
N TYR A 313 30.04 -10.23 -10.91
CA TYR A 313 28.82 -11.02 -10.83
C TYR A 313 27.61 -10.39 -11.54
N ARG A 314 27.81 -9.39 -12.39
CA ARG A 314 26.73 -8.70 -13.12
C ARG A 314 25.79 -9.65 -13.87
N ASN A 315 26.34 -10.74 -14.43
CA ASN A 315 25.59 -11.74 -15.18
C ASN A 315 25.15 -12.95 -14.31
N LYS A 316 25.40 -12.88 -12.99
CA LYS A 316 25.02 -13.89 -12.00
C LYS A 316 24.25 -13.24 -10.86
N PRO A 317 23.03 -12.72 -11.08
CA PRO A 317 22.24 -11.98 -10.10
C PRO A 317 21.89 -12.82 -8.87
N ASP A 318 22.01 -14.13 -8.97
CA ASP A 318 21.70 -15.09 -7.92
C ASP A 318 22.80 -15.23 -6.85
N ILE A 319 23.90 -14.46 -6.95
CA ILE A 319 24.94 -14.41 -5.92
C ILE A 319 24.68 -13.23 -4.98
N PRO A 320 24.08 -13.46 -3.79
CA PRO A 320 23.84 -12.41 -2.81
C PRO A 320 25.16 -11.89 -2.25
N PHE A 321 25.28 -10.56 -2.16
CA PHE A 321 26.47 -9.86 -1.72
C PHE A 321 26.14 -8.82 -0.67
N PHE A 322 26.79 -8.94 0.50
CA PHE A 322 26.52 -8.14 1.68
C PHE A 322 27.80 -7.49 2.22
N ARG A 323 27.67 -6.26 2.72
CA ARG A 323 28.66 -5.66 3.61
C ARG A 323 28.22 -5.89 5.04
N TYR A 324 28.93 -6.76 5.77
CA TYR A 324 28.56 -7.12 7.14
C TYR A 324 28.94 -6.05 8.15
N GLY A 325 30.09 -5.40 7.97
CA GLY A 325 30.54 -4.27 8.79
C GLY A 325 31.99 -3.88 8.47
N GLY A 326 32.34 -2.62 8.60
CA GLY A 326 33.70 -2.16 8.34
C GLY A 326 34.22 -2.57 6.96
N ASP A 327 35.24 -3.45 6.97
CA ASP A 327 35.91 -4.05 5.82
C ASP A 327 35.50 -5.51 5.55
N GLU A 328 34.46 -6.02 6.24
CA GLU A 328 33.97 -7.39 6.13
C GLU A 328 32.80 -7.51 5.19
N PHE A 329 32.85 -8.47 4.27
CA PHE A 329 31.84 -8.75 3.28
C PHE A 329 31.47 -10.24 3.23
N LEU A 330 30.21 -10.53 2.86
CA LEU A 330 29.67 -11.88 2.74
C LEU A 330 29.10 -12.12 1.34
N LEU A 331 29.30 -13.34 0.83
CA LEU A 331 28.65 -13.85 -0.39
C LEU A 331 28.09 -15.25 -0.14
N PHE A 332 27.01 -15.57 -0.82
CA PHE A 332 26.45 -16.92 -0.83
C PHE A 332 26.55 -17.49 -2.24
N TYR A 333 27.06 -18.71 -2.34
CA TYR A 333 27.17 -19.42 -3.61
C TYR A 333 26.34 -20.68 -3.57
N ASP A 334 25.63 -20.93 -4.65
CA ASP A 334 24.94 -22.19 -4.91
C ASP A 334 25.91 -23.18 -5.53
N ILE A 335 26.91 -23.58 -4.77
CA ILE A 335 28.01 -24.49 -5.14
C ILE A 335 28.21 -25.49 -4.01
N ASP A 336 28.31 -26.77 -4.36
CA ASP A 336 28.55 -27.88 -3.44
C ASP A 336 29.93 -28.57 -3.64
N ASN A 337 30.70 -28.09 -4.61
CA ASN A 337 32.00 -28.65 -4.99
C ASN A 337 33.16 -27.72 -4.58
N GLU A 338 34.12 -28.27 -3.79
CA GLU A 338 35.27 -27.50 -3.26
C GLU A 338 36.13 -26.92 -4.40
N LYS A 339 36.35 -27.66 -5.49
CA LYS A 339 37.18 -27.23 -6.62
C LYS A 339 36.51 -26.08 -7.40
N GLU A 340 35.20 -26.16 -7.59
CA GLU A 340 34.43 -25.09 -8.24
C GLU A 340 34.44 -23.83 -7.38
N LEU A 341 34.22 -23.98 -6.06
CA LEU A 341 34.27 -22.86 -5.11
C LEU A 341 35.65 -22.21 -5.11
N ALA A 342 36.74 -23.01 -5.03
CA ALA A 342 38.10 -22.49 -5.07
C ALA A 342 38.35 -21.66 -6.33
N ASN A 343 37.88 -22.08 -7.49
CA ASN A 343 37.99 -21.34 -8.74
C ASN A 343 37.22 -20.01 -8.72
N GLU A 344 35.98 -19.98 -8.21
CA GLU A 344 35.22 -18.73 -8.05
C GLU A 344 35.88 -17.77 -7.04
N LEU A 345 36.40 -18.29 -5.91
CA LEU A 345 37.16 -17.48 -4.94
C LEU A 345 38.48 -16.94 -5.51
N GLY A 346 39.14 -17.69 -6.38
CA GLY A 346 40.28 -17.22 -7.14
C GLY A 346 39.96 -16.05 -8.05
N LYS A 347 38.81 -16.13 -8.78
CA LYS A 347 38.32 -15.02 -9.61
C LYS A 347 37.97 -13.78 -8.77
N LEU A 348 37.31 -13.97 -7.62
CA LEU A 348 37.02 -12.90 -6.67
C LEU A 348 38.27 -12.17 -6.21
N LYS A 349 39.28 -12.93 -5.76
CA LYS A 349 40.57 -12.39 -5.35
C LYS A 349 41.26 -11.64 -6.50
N GLN A 350 41.30 -12.24 -7.70
CA GLN A 350 41.92 -11.62 -8.86
C GLN A 350 41.25 -10.32 -9.28
N ALA A 351 39.96 -10.24 -9.19
CA ALA A 351 39.21 -9.01 -9.51
C ALA A 351 39.63 -7.82 -8.63
N ILE A 352 39.95 -8.08 -7.35
CA ILE A 352 40.42 -7.05 -6.43
C ILE A 352 41.86 -6.68 -6.71
N VAL A 353 42.74 -7.66 -6.94
CA VAL A 353 44.12 -7.40 -7.31
C VAL A 353 44.26 -6.58 -8.58
N THR A 354 43.36 -6.81 -9.55
CA THR A 354 43.34 -6.08 -10.84
C THR A 354 42.99 -4.59 -10.69
N LEU A 355 42.43 -4.17 -9.54
CA LEU A 355 42.18 -2.76 -9.25
C LEU A 355 43.46 -1.96 -9.02
N ASP A 356 44.58 -2.63 -8.79
CA ASP A 356 45.91 -2.07 -8.56
C ASP A 356 45.94 -0.92 -7.51
N LEU A 357 45.13 -1.13 -6.44
CA LEU A 357 45.04 -0.16 -5.35
C LEU A 357 46.31 -0.26 -4.49
N VAL A 358 47.05 0.83 -4.36
CA VAL A 358 48.31 0.89 -3.58
C VAL A 358 48.05 0.44 -2.14
N ALA A 359 48.83 -0.49 -1.65
CA ALA A 359 48.73 -0.97 -0.26
C ALA A 359 49.48 -0.05 0.72
N PRO A 360 49.11 -0.05 2.02
CA PRO A 360 49.87 0.66 3.05
C PRO A 360 51.22 0.01 3.29
N LYS A 361 52.19 0.78 3.77
CA LYS A 361 53.48 0.25 4.16
C LYS A 361 53.32 -0.79 5.27
N GLY A 362 53.90 -1.98 5.09
CA GLY A 362 53.76 -3.10 6.02
C GLY A 362 52.61 -4.06 5.66
N ALA A 363 51.90 -3.84 4.55
CA ALA A 363 50.97 -4.82 4.01
C ALA A 363 51.68 -6.03 3.37
N PRO A 364 51.04 -7.19 3.21
CA PRO A 364 51.61 -8.41 2.67
C PRO A 364 51.96 -8.33 1.18
N ALA A 365 51.41 -7.35 0.45
CA ALA A 365 51.65 -7.13 -0.97
C ALA A 365 51.73 -5.62 -1.27
N PRO A 366 52.30 -5.18 -2.41
CA PRO A 366 52.35 -3.76 -2.78
C PRO A 366 50.97 -3.18 -3.18
N TYR A 367 49.98 -4.00 -3.35
CA TYR A 367 48.59 -3.66 -3.68
C TYR A 367 47.62 -4.21 -2.62
N CYS A 368 46.43 -3.63 -2.54
CA CYS A 368 45.39 -4.09 -1.63
C CYS A 368 44.97 -5.53 -1.96
N THR A 369 44.93 -6.36 -0.93
CA THR A 369 44.52 -7.76 -1.01
C THR A 369 43.39 -8.05 -0.06
N ILE A 370 42.77 -9.21 -0.20
CA ILE A 370 41.77 -9.74 0.70
C ILE A 370 42.13 -11.10 1.21
N SER A 371 41.79 -11.38 2.45
CA SER A 371 41.75 -12.72 3.02
C SER A 371 40.32 -13.26 2.92
N ILE A 372 40.20 -14.53 2.53
CA ILE A 372 38.88 -15.16 2.28
C ILE A 372 38.76 -16.41 3.14
N GLY A 373 37.66 -16.52 3.87
CA GLY A 373 37.20 -17.74 4.53
C GLY A 373 35.91 -18.24 3.89
N SER A 374 35.74 -19.55 3.78
CA SER A 374 34.49 -20.14 3.27
C SER A 374 34.17 -21.47 3.95
N VAL A 375 32.86 -21.79 3.99
CA VAL A 375 32.35 -23.05 4.52
C VAL A 375 31.17 -23.54 3.73
N PHE A 376 31.05 -24.85 3.57
CA PHE A 376 29.80 -25.45 3.08
C PHE A 376 28.80 -25.65 4.21
N PHE A 377 27.54 -25.45 3.92
CA PHE A 377 26.45 -25.66 4.87
C PHE A 377 25.16 -26.08 4.14
N SER A 378 24.27 -26.73 4.87
CA SER A 378 22.90 -26.99 4.46
C SER A 378 21.96 -26.09 5.25
N THR A 379 20.99 -25.51 4.62
CA THR A 379 19.97 -24.67 5.29
C THR A 379 19.05 -25.49 6.19
N TYR A 380 19.12 -26.83 6.12
CA TYR A 380 18.34 -27.75 6.95
C TYR A 380 18.99 -28.05 8.30
N ASP A 381 20.33 -28.19 8.35
CA ASP A 381 21.00 -28.81 9.47
C ASP A 381 21.73 -27.84 10.41
N ALA A 382 21.92 -26.59 10.02
CA ALA A 382 22.71 -25.65 10.82
C ALA A 382 21.99 -24.32 11.05
N SER A 383 22.09 -23.81 12.28
CA SER A 383 21.73 -22.42 12.54
C SER A 383 22.70 -21.48 11.83
N PHE A 384 22.23 -20.32 11.38
CA PHE A 384 23.11 -19.34 10.72
C PHE A 384 24.27 -18.91 11.62
N ASP A 385 24.05 -18.79 12.93
CA ASP A 385 25.11 -18.42 13.88
C ASP A 385 26.22 -19.46 13.93
N GLU A 386 25.92 -20.74 13.84
CA GLU A 386 26.94 -21.81 13.75
C GLU A 386 27.70 -21.73 12.44
N VAL A 387 27.03 -21.53 11.32
CA VAL A 387 27.66 -21.37 10.00
C VAL A 387 28.55 -20.12 9.98
N PHE A 388 28.04 -19.03 10.57
CA PHE A 388 28.80 -17.78 10.68
C PHE A 388 30.09 -17.94 11.50
N ASN A 389 30.00 -18.56 12.66
CA ASN A 389 31.19 -18.85 13.48
C ASN A 389 32.22 -19.72 12.73
N ARG A 390 31.79 -20.67 11.92
CA ARG A 390 32.68 -21.53 11.12
C ARG A 390 33.36 -20.74 9.98
N VAL A 391 32.64 -19.85 9.29
CA VAL A 391 33.23 -19.04 8.21
C VAL A 391 34.18 -17.99 8.77
N ASP A 392 33.90 -17.40 9.94
CA ASP A 392 34.79 -16.48 10.63
C ASP A 392 36.12 -17.20 11.04
N ALA A 393 35.99 -18.39 11.61
CA ALA A 393 37.18 -19.23 11.92
C ALA A 393 37.99 -19.55 10.65
N SER A 394 37.32 -19.82 9.52
CA SER A 394 37.99 -20.05 8.23
C SER A 394 38.70 -18.78 7.74
N LEU A 395 38.10 -17.62 7.86
CA LEU A 395 38.71 -16.32 7.53
C LEU A 395 39.94 -16.04 8.43
N TYR A 396 39.79 -16.31 9.72
CA TYR A 396 40.90 -16.18 10.67
C TYR A 396 42.11 -17.05 10.30
N ASN A 397 41.88 -18.27 9.82
CA ASN A 397 42.95 -19.15 9.31
C ASN A 397 43.71 -18.51 8.13
N SER A 398 42.98 -17.89 7.17
CA SER A 398 43.58 -17.17 6.05
C SER A 398 44.43 -15.98 6.52
N LYS A 399 43.95 -15.21 7.49
CA LYS A 399 44.69 -14.07 8.07
C LYS A 399 45.99 -14.53 8.80
N ASN A 400 45.90 -15.62 9.57
CA ASN A 400 47.04 -16.16 10.31
C ASN A 400 48.09 -16.83 9.43
N PHE A 401 47.69 -17.35 8.27
CA PHE A 401 48.65 -17.97 7.33
C PHE A 401 49.51 -16.94 6.59
N GLY A 402 49.23 -15.65 6.77
CA GLY A 402 50.03 -14.56 6.19
C GLY A 402 49.20 -13.56 5.40
N LYS A 403 47.86 -13.60 5.51
CA LYS A 403 46.94 -12.79 4.73
C LYS A 403 46.98 -13.08 3.23
N ASN A 404 46.12 -12.45 2.44
CA ASN A 404 46.07 -12.68 0.99
C ASN A 404 45.91 -14.16 0.60
N HIS A 405 45.17 -14.94 1.41
CA HIS A 405 44.94 -16.37 1.24
C HIS A 405 43.47 -16.72 1.18
N ILE A 406 43.16 -17.89 0.68
CA ILE A 406 41.80 -18.48 0.64
C ILE A 406 41.81 -19.69 1.58
N SER A 407 40.82 -19.77 2.46
CA SER A 407 40.59 -20.95 3.31
C SER A 407 39.20 -21.52 3.02
N ILE A 408 39.08 -22.82 2.83
CA ILE A 408 37.83 -23.56 2.76
C ILE A 408 37.74 -24.49 3.96
N GLY A 409 36.88 -24.15 4.92
CA GLY A 409 36.92 -24.79 6.24
C GLY A 409 38.26 -24.53 6.94
N ASN A 410 38.99 -25.60 7.23
CA ASN A 410 40.32 -25.51 7.89
C ASN A 410 41.48 -25.61 6.92
N LYS A 411 41.24 -25.71 5.61
CA LYS A 411 42.32 -25.92 4.61
C LYS A 411 42.62 -24.60 3.91
N ILE A 412 43.93 -24.29 3.81
CA ILE A 412 44.40 -23.20 2.97
C ILE A 412 44.53 -23.72 1.53
N ILE A 413 43.96 -22.98 0.60
CA ILE A 413 43.90 -23.32 -0.82
C ILE A 413 44.79 -22.36 -1.60
N ASP A 414 45.67 -22.92 -2.47
CA ASP A 414 46.37 -22.13 -3.48
C ASP A 414 45.34 -21.70 -4.56
N PRO A 415 45.18 -20.39 -4.84
CA PRO A 415 44.22 -19.91 -5.85
C PRO A 415 44.53 -20.40 -7.27
N ARG A 416 45.67 -21.02 -7.50
CA ARG A 416 46.04 -21.63 -8.79
C ARG A 416 45.51 -23.06 -8.95
N GLY A 417 44.86 -23.61 -7.93
CA GLY A 417 44.18 -24.90 -8.01
C GLY A 417 45.09 -26.11 -7.81
N ASP A 418 46.37 -25.88 -7.47
CA ASP A 418 47.29 -26.92 -7.08
C ASP A 418 47.18 -27.19 -5.57
N ALA A 419 47.38 -28.43 -5.19
CA ALA A 419 47.16 -29.10 -3.91
C ALA A 419 47.16 -28.25 -2.62
N PRO A 420 46.44 -28.66 -1.54
CA PRO A 420 46.41 -27.96 -0.27
C PRO A 420 47.84 -27.74 0.25
N ILE A 421 48.16 -26.52 0.63
CA ILE A 421 49.46 -26.22 1.28
C ILE A 421 49.34 -26.72 2.71
N ASP A 422 49.88 -27.90 3.00
CA ASP A 422 50.05 -28.36 4.37
C ASP A 422 51.05 -27.47 5.09
N LYS A 423 50.72 -27.03 6.31
CA LYS A 423 51.69 -26.39 7.19
C LYS A 423 52.86 -27.36 7.43
N ALA A 424 54.06 -27.02 6.97
CA ALA A 424 55.29 -27.64 7.41
C ALA A 424 55.56 -27.31 8.87
#